data_7bcf3fd0c6d2f637ed3a2b8eccd97087
#
_entry.id   7bcf3fd0c6d2f637ed3a2b8eccd97087
#
_cell.length_a   1.000
_cell.length_b   1.000
_cell.length_c   1.000
_cell.angle_alpha   90.00
_cell.angle_beta   90.00
_cell.angle_gamma   90.00
#
_symmetry.space_group_name_H-M   'P 1'
#
loop_
_entity.id
_entity.type
_entity.pdbx_description
1 polymer ?
#
loop_
_entity_poly.entity_id
_entity_poly.type
_entity_poly.pdbx_seq_one_letter_code
_entity_poly.pdbx_strand_id
1 'polypeptide(L)'
;MFGRKASGGKIEVLVERVLSEHHFLAHIRSSKAPKEGTELFLGEDKLGENNGVKAIMVGRQDALFEVELADKNRNVLDVLQEIGHMPLPPYIDRPDEEADQECYQTVYNKVPGAVAAPTAGLHFDDELLQKLHEKGVNFEFVTLHVGAGTFQPVRVENIEDHIMHAEYVELSQEVCNAIIET
;
A
#
# COMPACT_ATOMS: atom_id res chain seq x y z
N MET A 1 -3.47 -8.66 -0.79
CA MET A 1 -4.43 -9.73 -0.32
C MET A 1 -4.89 -10.54 -1.52
N PHE A 2 -4.97 -11.86 -1.36
CA PHE A 2 -5.61 -12.74 -2.34
C PHE A 2 -7.04 -13.02 -1.90
N GLY A 3 -7.91 -13.44 -2.83
CA GLY A 3 -9.30 -13.74 -2.51
C GLY A 3 -10.11 -14.22 -3.71
N ARG A 4 -11.43 -14.26 -3.54
CA ARG A 4 -12.40 -14.69 -4.57
C ARG A 4 -13.60 -13.76 -4.63
N LYS A 5 -14.20 -13.67 -5.80
CA LYS A 5 -15.56 -13.14 -5.96
C LYS A 5 -16.58 -14.21 -5.54
N ALA A 6 -17.79 -13.80 -5.13
CA ALA A 6 -18.87 -14.73 -4.86
C ALA A 6 -19.15 -15.74 -6.00
N SER A 7 -18.80 -15.36 -7.23
CA SER A 7 -18.88 -16.23 -8.43
C SER A 7 -17.75 -17.27 -8.53
N GLY A 8 -16.82 -17.33 -7.56
CA GLY A 8 -15.67 -18.24 -7.52
C GLY A 8 -14.43 -17.76 -8.26
N GLY A 9 -14.49 -16.63 -8.99
CA GLY A 9 -13.32 -16.09 -9.71
C GLY A 9 -12.27 -15.53 -8.76
N LYS A 10 -11.01 -15.95 -8.93
CA LYS A 10 -9.86 -15.47 -8.14
C LYS A 10 -9.64 -13.97 -8.36
N ILE A 11 -9.22 -13.30 -7.29
CA ILE A 11 -8.82 -11.89 -7.30
C ILE A 11 -7.53 -11.70 -6.50
N GLU A 12 -6.77 -10.69 -6.92
CA GLU A 12 -5.66 -10.14 -6.17
C GLU A 12 -5.97 -8.67 -5.92
N VAL A 13 -5.94 -8.25 -4.66
CA VAL A 13 -6.33 -6.91 -4.22
C VAL A 13 -5.10 -6.23 -3.61
N LEU A 14 -4.65 -5.15 -4.24
CA LEU A 14 -3.61 -4.28 -3.74
C LEU A 14 -4.26 -2.99 -3.25
N VAL A 15 -4.28 -2.78 -1.94
CA VAL A 15 -4.85 -1.57 -1.33
C VAL A 15 -3.95 -0.40 -1.65
N GLU A 16 -4.51 0.63 -2.28
CA GLU A 16 -3.81 1.86 -2.65
C GLU A 16 -3.98 2.95 -1.58
N ARG A 17 -5.18 3.05 -1.01
CA ARG A 17 -5.49 4.08 0.00
C ARG A 17 -6.63 3.63 0.90
N VAL A 18 -6.44 3.82 2.20
CA VAL A 18 -7.51 3.67 3.19
C VAL A 18 -8.28 4.99 3.26
N LEU A 19 -9.58 4.95 3.00
CA LEU A 19 -10.47 6.12 3.02
C LEU A 19 -11.12 6.33 4.39
N SER A 20 -11.45 5.23 5.06
CA SER A 20 -12.01 5.22 6.41
C SER A 20 -11.76 3.86 7.07
N GLU A 21 -12.26 3.66 8.29
CA GLU A 21 -12.11 2.39 8.99
C GLU A 21 -12.57 1.17 8.18
N HIS A 22 -13.55 1.34 7.29
CA HIS A 22 -14.14 0.23 6.53
C HIS A 22 -14.08 0.37 5.02
N HIS A 23 -13.58 1.50 4.50
CA HIS A 23 -13.52 1.78 3.07
C HIS A 23 -12.07 1.96 2.62
N PHE A 24 -11.75 1.42 1.45
CA PHE A 24 -10.45 1.60 0.83
C PHE A 24 -10.53 1.61 -0.70
N LEU A 25 -9.54 2.23 -1.33
CA LEU A 25 -9.29 2.16 -2.76
C LEU A 25 -8.24 1.10 -3.04
N ALA A 26 -8.44 0.32 -4.10
CA ALA A 26 -7.54 -0.76 -4.45
C ALA A 26 -7.44 -0.99 -5.96
N HIS A 27 -6.29 -1.49 -6.39
CA HIS A 27 -6.18 -2.21 -7.65
C HIS A 27 -6.72 -3.63 -7.47
N ILE A 28 -7.58 -4.08 -8.37
CA ILE A 28 -8.09 -5.46 -8.36
C ILE A 28 -7.72 -6.15 -9.66
N ARG A 29 -6.81 -7.11 -9.57
CA ARG A 29 -6.46 -8.00 -10.68
C ARG A 29 -7.40 -9.20 -10.68
N SER A 30 -8.04 -9.45 -11.79
CA SER A 30 -8.96 -10.59 -11.99
C SER A 30 -9.18 -10.85 -13.47
N SER A 31 -9.60 -12.07 -13.83
CA SER A 31 -9.93 -12.43 -15.20
C SER A 31 -11.08 -11.59 -15.78
N LYS A 32 -11.99 -11.15 -14.93
CA LYS A 32 -13.11 -10.28 -15.27
C LYS A 32 -13.32 -9.30 -14.12
N ALA A 33 -13.21 -8.00 -14.39
CA ALA A 33 -13.34 -6.95 -13.39
C ALA A 33 -14.64 -7.08 -12.58
N PRO A 34 -14.62 -6.92 -11.25
CA PRO A 34 -15.83 -6.90 -10.45
C PRO A 34 -16.67 -5.67 -10.81
N LYS A 35 -17.99 -5.85 -10.77
CA LYS A 35 -18.96 -4.76 -10.93
C LYS A 35 -19.39 -4.26 -9.56
N GLU A 36 -19.96 -3.07 -9.50
CA GLU A 36 -20.61 -2.55 -8.30
C GLU A 36 -21.61 -3.54 -7.73
N GLY A 37 -21.61 -3.71 -6.41
CA GLY A 37 -22.39 -4.70 -5.69
C GLY A 37 -21.77 -6.12 -5.68
N THR A 38 -20.62 -6.34 -6.33
CA THR A 38 -19.96 -7.65 -6.30
C THR A 38 -19.42 -7.93 -4.90
N GLU A 39 -19.83 -9.06 -4.32
CA GLU A 39 -19.26 -9.56 -3.07
C GLU A 39 -17.87 -10.17 -3.33
N LEU A 40 -16.93 -9.82 -2.47
CA LEU A 40 -15.55 -10.28 -2.45
C LEU A 40 -15.31 -11.00 -1.12
N PHE A 41 -14.50 -12.05 -1.16
CA PHE A 41 -14.00 -12.75 0.02
C PHE A 41 -12.48 -12.64 0.00
N LEU A 42 -11.93 -11.87 0.94
CA LEU A 42 -10.51 -11.54 1.05
C LEU A 42 -9.83 -12.50 2.04
N GLY A 43 -8.64 -12.95 1.73
CA GLY A 43 -7.94 -13.99 2.46
C GLY A 43 -8.40 -15.38 2.00
N GLU A 44 -7.54 -16.13 1.30
CA GLU A 44 -7.76 -17.55 1.04
C GLU A 44 -7.17 -18.34 2.20
N ASP A 45 -7.97 -19.14 2.87
CA ASP A 45 -7.40 -20.24 3.62
C ASP A 45 -6.83 -21.28 2.64
N LYS A 46 -5.82 -22.02 3.08
CA LYS A 46 -5.15 -23.05 2.26
C LYS A 46 -6.09 -24.21 1.87
N LEU A 47 -7.31 -24.24 2.41
CA LEU A 47 -8.32 -25.29 2.21
C LEU A 47 -9.41 -24.87 1.22
N GLY A 48 -9.45 -23.60 0.79
CA GLY A 48 -10.46 -23.09 -0.14
C GLY A 48 -11.87 -22.98 0.48
N GLU A 49 -11.98 -23.05 1.80
CA GLU A 49 -13.21 -22.78 2.52
C GLU A 49 -13.42 -21.26 2.61
N ASN A 50 -14.67 -20.80 2.42
CA ASN A 50 -15.03 -19.38 2.30
C ASN A 50 -15.00 -18.65 3.66
N ASN A 51 -13.93 -18.74 4.40
CA ASN A 51 -13.73 -18.03 5.67
C ASN A 51 -13.04 -16.67 5.50
N GLY A 52 -12.89 -16.19 4.27
CA GLY A 52 -12.33 -14.89 3.98
C GLY A 52 -13.17 -13.74 4.52
N VAL A 53 -12.52 -12.60 4.74
CA VAL A 53 -13.19 -11.35 5.12
C VAL A 53 -14.10 -10.91 3.99
N LYS A 54 -15.41 -10.80 4.28
CA LYS A 54 -16.38 -10.34 3.30
C LYS A 54 -16.26 -8.85 3.06
N ALA A 55 -16.16 -8.47 1.79
CA ALA A 55 -16.15 -7.09 1.33
C ALA A 55 -17.07 -6.92 0.12
N ILE A 56 -17.42 -5.70 -0.20
CA ILE A 56 -18.29 -5.35 -1.32
C ILE A 56 -17.59 -4.30 -2.17
N MET A 57 -17.55 -4.51 -3.47
CA MET A 57 -17.14 -3.49 -4.43
C MET A 57 -18.29 -2.48 -4.56
N VAL A 58 -18.09 -1.25 -4.07
CA VAL A 58 -19.14 -0.24 -3.96
C VAL A 58 -19.06 0.85 -5.03
N GLY A 59 -17.92 0.98 -5.71
CA GLY A 59 -17.75 1.99 -6.74
C GLY A 59 -16.36 1.98 -7.38
N ARG A 60 -16.10 3.01 -8.17
CA ARG A 60 -14.79 3.25 -8.79
C ARG A 60 -14.42 4.71 -8.65
N GLN A 61 -13.13 4.93 -8.42
CA GLN A 61 -12.51 6.24 -8.52
C GLN A 61 -11.35 6.12 -9.53
N ASP A 62 -11.51 6.70 -10.71
CA ASP A 62 -10.60 6.55 -11.84
C ASP A 62 -10.34 5.06 -12.18
N ALA A 63 -9.10 4.62 -12.12
CA ALA A 63 -8.69 3.24 -12.35
C ALA A 63 -8.88 2.32 -11.12
N LEU A 64 -9.10 2.88 -9.94
CA LEU A 64 -9.20 2.15 -8.68
C LEU A 64 -10.62 1.67 -8.39
N PHE A 65 -10.72 0.59 -7.66
CA PHE A 65 -11.96 0.06 -7.13
C PHE A 65 -12.15 0.55 -5.69
N GLU A 66 -13.33 1.06 -5.39
CA GLU A 66 -13.72 1.36 -4.03
C GLU A 66 -14.36 0.12 -3.42
N VAL A 67 -13.86 -0.28 -2.27
CA VAL A 67 -14.24 -1.51 -1.58
C VAL A 67 -14.61 -1.19 -0.14
N GLU A 68 -15.72 -1.76 0.31
CA GLU A 68 -16.22 -1.64 1.67
C GLU A 68 -16.19 -2.99 2.39
N LEU A 69 -15.64 -3.02 3.60
CA LEU A 69 -15.73 -4.19 4.49
C LEU A 69 -17.18 -4.37 4.96
N ALA A 70 -17.71 -5.59 4.85
CA ALA A 70 -19.06 -5.89 5.28
C ALA A 70 -19.17 -5.96 6.81
N ASP A 71 -18.15 -6.47 7.48
CA ASP A 71 -18.07 -6.52 8.95
C ASP A 71 -17.58 -5.18 9.52
N LYS A 72 -18.46 -4.49 10.21
CA LYS A 72 -18.19 -3.17 10.82
C LYS A 72 -17.45 -3.26 12.16
N ASN A 73 -17.18 -4.44 12.68
CA ASN A 73 -16.34 -4.64 13.87
C ASN A 73 -14.85 -4.79 13.53
N ARG A 74 -14.51 -4.80 12.23
CA ARG A 74 -13.13 -4.93 11.75
C ARG A 74 -12.78 -3.71 10.91
N ASN A 75 -11.63 -3.13 11.15
CA ASN A 75 -11.13 -2.05 10.30
C ASN A 75 -10.18 -2.58 9.21
N VAL A 76 -9.93 -1.77 8.19
CA VAL A 76 -9.11 -2.12 7.03
C VAL A 76 -7.68 -2.46 7.44
N LEU A 77 -7.10 -1.75 8.40
CA LEU A 77 -5.72 -1.98 8.85
C LEU A 77 -5.58 -3.31 9.57
N ASP A 78 -6.55 -3.68 10.43
CA ASP A 78 -6.56 -4.99 11.10
C ASP A 78 -6.65 -6.13 10.08
N VAL A 79 -7.50 -5.96 9.07
CA VAL A 79 -7.63 -6.93 7.96
C VAL A 79 -6.32 -7.04 7.19
N LEU A 80 -5.63 -5.93 6.90
CA LEU A 80 -4.34 -5.94 6.22
C LEU A 80 -3.26 -6.64 7.05
N GLN A 81 -3.26 -6.46 8.37
CA GLN A 81 -2.32 -7.14 9.27
C GLN A 81 -2.55 -8.65 9.33
N GLU A 82 -3.83 -9.09 9.29
CA GLU A 82 -4.17 -10.50 9.43
C GLU A 82 -3.98 -11.31 8.14
N ILE A 83 -4.42 -10.77 7.00
CA ILE A 83 -4.45 -11.49 5.71
C ILE A 83 -3.70 -10.77 4.59
N GLY A 84 -2.99 -9.68 4.91
CA GLY A 84 -2.18 -8.94 3.95
C GLY A 84 -0.90 -9.69 3.59
N HIS A 85 -0.37 -9.33 2.44
CA HIS A 85 0.94 -9.75 1.95
C HIS A 85 1.75 -8.50 1.63
N MET A 86 3.05 -8.51 1.87
CA MET A 86 3.92 -7.40 1.51
C MET A 86 3.96 -7.26 -0.02
N PRO A 87 3.59 -6.10 -0.58
CA PRO A 87 3.68 -5.88 -2.01
C PRO A 87 5.13 -5.65 -2.41
N LEU A 88 5.81 -6.73 -2.79
CA LEU A 88 7.19 -6.65 -3.25
C LEU A 88 7.27 -6.09 -4.69
N PRO A 89 8.34 -5.36 -5.03
CA PRO A 89 8.57 -4.90 -6.39
C PRO A 89 8.62 -6.05 -7.39
N PRO A 90 8.20 -5.85 -8.66
CA PRO A 90 8.14 -6.93 -9.65
C PRO A 90 9.47 -7.62 -9.98
N TYR A 91 10.61 -6.99 -9.65
CA TYR A 91 11.93 -7.60 -9.87
C TYR A 91 12.32 -8.60 -8.76
N ILE A 92 11.57 -8.64 -7.64
CA ILE A 92 11.70 -9.66 -6.60
C ILE A 92 10.74 -10.79 -6.96
N ASP A 93 11.23 -11.78 -7.70
CA ASP A 93 10.43 -12.90 -8.22
C ASP A 93 10.36 -14.05 -7.19
N ARG A 94 9.70 -13.78 -6.07
CA ARG A 94 9.33 -14.76 -5.04
C ARG A 94 8.10 -14.30 -4.26
N PRO A 95 7.37 -15.20 -3.59
CA PRO A 95 6.39 -14.81 -2.59
C PRO A 95 7.03 -14.00 -1.46
N ASP A 96 6.23 -13.15 -0.81
CA ASP A 96 6.63 -12.47 0.40
C ASP A 96 6.84 -13.44 1.57
N GLU A 97 7.74 -13.08 2.45
CA GLU A 97 8.06 -13.79 3.69
C GLU A 97 7.82 -12.86 4.88
N GLU A 98 7.70 -13.42 6.09
CA GLU A 98 7.47 -12.64 7.31
C GLU A 98 8.55 -11.57 7.52
N ALA A 99 9.80 -11.89 7.20
CA ALA A 99 10.92 -10.96 7.29
C ALA A 99 10.78 -9.73 6.36
N ASP A 100 10.02 -9.82 5.27
CA ASP A 100 9.83 -8.68 4.36
C ASP A 100 9.04 -7.54 5.01
N GLN A 101 8.23 -7.82 6.03
CA GLN A 101 7.51 -6.80 6.78
C GLN A 101 8.46 -5.82 7.49
N GLU A 102 9.59 -6.31 7.97
CA GLU A 102 10.63 -5.47 8.56
C GLU A 102 11.65 -4.99 7.52
N CYS A 103 12.16 -5.91 6.69
CA CYS A 103 13.25 -5.61 5.76
C CYS A 103 12.83 -4.70 4.60
N TYR A 104 11.56 -4.73 4.18
CA TYR A 104 11.05 -3.90 3.09
C TYR A 104 10.30 -2.67 3.62
N GLN A 105 10.83 -2.06 4.69
CA GLN A 105 10.34 -0.82 5.27
C GLN A 105 11.53 -0.05 5.90
N THR A 106 11.42 1.29 5.98
CA THR A 106 12.45 2.11 6.62
C THR A 106 12.38 1.98 8.14
N VAL A 107 13.53 2.08 8.82
CA VAL A 107 13.60 2.04 10.30
C VAL A 107 12.90 3.20 10.98
N TYR A 108 12.59 4.27 10.24
CA TYR A 108 11.89 5.47 10.73
C TYR A 108 10.43 5.57 10.26
N ASN A 109 9.84 4.53 9.71
CA ASN A 109 8.42 4.51 9.35
C ASN A 109 7.53 4.67 10.60
N LYS A 110 6.44 5.42 10.49
CA LYS A 110 5.53 5.69 11.63
C LYS A 110 4.06 5.61 11.26
N VAL A 111 3.70 6.04 10.06
CA VAL A 111 2.30 6.22 9.66
C VAL A 111 1.97 5.20 8.57
N PRO A 112 1.05 4.25 8.84
CA PRO A 112 0.58 3.31 7.81
C PRO A 112 -0.10 4.02 6.65
N GLY A 113 0.08 3.55 5.41
CA GLY A 113 -0.61 4.12 4.24
C GLY A 113 0.16 4.04 2.92
N ALA A 114 1.44 3.72 2.95
CA ALA A 114 2.23 3.50 1.73
C ALA A 114 2.03 2.08 1.17
N VAL A 115 2.02 1.96 -0.15
CA VAL A 115 2.01 0.68 -0.87
C VAL A 115 3.43 0.15 -1.09
N ALA A 116 4.39 1.06 -1.22
CA ALA A 116 5.78 0.75 -1.45
C ALA A 116 6.69 1.50 -0.48
N ALA A 117 7.83 0.92 -0.14
CA ALA A 117 8.85 1.58 0.66
C ALA A 117 9.67 2.56 -0.18
N PRO A 118 10.12 3.69 0.39
CA PRO A 118 11.12 4.56 -0.23
C PRO A 118 12.48 3.86 -0.21
N THR A 119 12.81 3.13 -1.28
CA THR A 119 13.94 2.17 -1.32
C THR A 119 15.30 2.78 -0.98
N ALA A 120 15.52 4.07 -1.26
CA ALA A 120 16.73 4.78 -0.82
C ALA A 120 16.84 4.83 0.72
N GLY A 121 15.72 4.90 1.42
CA GLY A 121 15.66 4.89 2.88
C GLY A 121 16.02 3.54 3.52
N LEU A 122 15.95 2.44 2.77
CA LEU A 122 16.33 1.11 3.26
C LEU A 122 17.84 0.95 3.49
N HIS A 123 18.64 1.88 3.01
CA HIS A 123 20.08 1.91 3.28
C HIS A 123 20.42 2.49 4.67
N PHE A 124 19.45 3.06 5.37
CA PHE A 124 19.63 3.58 6.72
C PHE A 124 19.19 2.56 7.75
N ASP A 125 20.06 2.35 8.73
CA ASP A 125 19.79 1.62 9.97
C ASP A 125 19.94 2.56 11.19
N ASP A 126 19.55 2.10 12.36
CA ASP A 126 19.62 2.88 13.58
C ASP A 126 21.05 3.30 13.93
N GLU A 127 22.04 2.44 13.64
CA GLU A 127 23.45 2.73 13.89
C GLU A 127 23.95 3.87 13.01
N LEU A 128 23.60 3.88 11.73
CA LEU A 128 23.96 4.97 10.81
C LEU A 128 23.28 6.27 11.20
N LEU A 129 21.98 6.25 11.55
CA LEU A 129 21.27 7.43 12.03
C LEU A 129 21.91 8.00 13.30
N GLN A 130 22.29 7.14 14.25
CA GLN A 130 23.00 7.55 15.46
C GLN A 130 24.34 8.22 15.14
N LYS A 131 25.14 7.63 14.26
CA LYS A 131 26.45 8.19 13.83
C LYS A 131 26.29 9.56 13.15
N LEU A 132 25.25 9.75 12.36
CA LEU A 132 24.96 11.03 11.72
C LEU A 132 24.57 12.09 12.76
N HIS A 133 23.73 11.71 13.74
CA HIS A 133 23.36 12.59 14.84
C HIS A 133 24.59 13.04 15.66
N GLU A 134 25.48 12.11 15.99
CA GLU A 134 26.74 12.39 16.70
C GLU A 134 27.68 13.34 15.92
N LYS A 135 27.57 13.36 14.59
CA LYS A 135 28.26 14.32 13.71
C LYS A 135 27.57 15.69 13.63
N GLY A 136 26.47 15.89 14.33
CA GLY A 136 25.72 17.15 14.32
C GLY A 136 24.80 17.32 13.13
N VAL A 137 24.43 16.24 12.43
CA VAL A 137 23.42 16.28 11.37
C VAL A 137 22.05 16.37 11.99
N ASN A 138 21.27 17.37 11.62
CA ASN A 138 19.87 17.51 12.02
C ASN A 138 18.98 16.65 11.11
N PHE A 139 17.91 16.09 11.68
CA PHE A 139 16.95 15.28 10.97
C PHE A 139 15.57 15.90 11.04
N GLU A 140 14.92 15.97 9.89
CA GLU A 140 13.53 16.33 9.77
C GLU A 140 12.77 15.22 9.03
N PHE A 141 11.51 15.02 9.39
CA PHE A 141 10.72 13.91 8.88
C PHE A 141 9.45 14.41 8.19
N VAL A 142 9.19 13.88 7.02
CA VAL A 142 7.94 14.05 6.28
C VAL A 142 7.22 12.71 6.19
N THR A 143 5.89 12.72 6.17
CA THR A 143 5.12 11.52 5.87
C THR A 143 4.88 11.45 4.36
N LEU A 144 5.36 10.39 3.73
CA LEU A 144 5.17 10.12 2.31
C LEU A 144 4.45 8.79 2.15
N HIS A 145 3.28 8.81 1.52
CA HIS A 145 2.55 7.61 1.12
C HIS A 145 2.85 7.28 -0.34
N VAL A 146 3.86 6.43 -0.52
CA VAL A 146 4.27 5.96 -1.86
C VAL A 146 3.20 5.04 -2.41
N GLY A 147 2.62 5.39 -3.56
CA GLY A 147 1.57 4.62 -4.21
C GLY A 147 2.07 3.49 -5.10
N ALA A 148 1.15 2.65 -5.61
CA ALA A 148 1.46 1.57 -6.54
C ALA A 148 1.96 2.07 -7.90
N GLY A 149 1.81 3.35 -8.19
CA GLY A 149 2.33 3.98 -9.42
C GLY A 149 3.82 3.76 -9.61
N THR A 150 4.61 3.68 -8.52
CA THR A 150 6.05 3.40 -8.59
C THR A 150 6.39 2.03 -9.22
N PHE A 151 5.46 1.09 -9.23
CA PHE A 151 5.62 -0.23 -9.85
C PHE A 151 5.14 -0.26 -11.30
N GLN A 152 4.54 0.82 -11.80
CA GLN A 152 3.98 0.85 -13.14
C GLN A 152 5.05 1.24 -14.17
N PRO A 153 5.23 0.46 -15.24
CA PRO A 153 6.11 0.84 -16.33
C PRO A 153 5.51 1.98 -17.15
N VAL A 154 6.36 2.81 -17.73
CA VAL A 154 5.96 3.78 -18.75
C VAL A 154 5.42 3.00 -19.97
N ARG A 155 4.19 3.32 -20.41
CA ARG A 155 3.47 2.58 -21.47
C ARG A 155 3.22 3.41 -22.70
N VAL A 156 3.65 4.66 -22.71
CA VAL A 156 3.49 5.59 -23.84
C VAL A 156 4.76 5.62 -24.69
N GLU A 157 4.61 5.87 -25.99
CA GLU A 157 5.75 6.00 -26.91
C GLU A 157 6.47 7.34 -26.74
N ASN A 158 5.70 8.42 -26.52
CA ASN A 158 6.26 9.76 -26.27
C ASN A 158 6.19 10.07 -24.76
N ILE A 159 7.29 10.53 -24.20
CA ILE A 159 7.37 10.87 -22.77
C ILE A 159 6.37 11.96 -22.35
N GLU A 160 6.07 12.87 -23.27
CA GLU A 160 5.13 13.99 -23.07
C GLU A 160 3.67 13.52 -22.87
N ASP A 161 3.34 12.32 -23.38
CA ASP A 161 2.02 11.70 -23.20
C ASP A 161 1.90 10.94 -21.87
N HIS A 162 3.01 10.84 -21.11
CA HIS A 162 3.01 10.13 -19.83
C HIS A 162 2.37 10.97 -18.73
N ILE A 163 1.30 10.44 -18.15
CA ILE A 163 0.64 11.04 -16.99
C ILE A 163 1.31 10.49 -15.73
N MET A 164 2.03 11.35 -15.01
CA MET A 164 2.62 10.99 -13.72
C MET A 164 1.52 10.78 -12.68
N HIS A 165 1.65 9.72 -11.90
CA HIS A 165 0.79 9.51 -10.74
C HIS A 165 1.13 10.52 -9.64
N ALA A 166 0.12 10.87 -8.83
CA ALA A 166 0.28 11.72 -7.67
C ALA A 166 0.52 10.87 -6.42
N GLU A 167 1.38 11.36 -5.55
CA GLU A 167 1.60 10.77 -4.22
C GLU A 167 1.16 11.75 -3.13
N TYR A 168 0.87 11.22 -1.96
CA TYR A 168 0.41 12.01 -0.83
C TYR A 168 1.57 12.30 0.12
N VAL A 169 1.77 13.58 0.44
CA VAL A 169 2.83 14.05 1.34
C VAL A 169 2.23 14.91 2.44
N GLU A 170 2.62 14.65 3.68
CA GLU A 170 2.35 15.53 4.82
C GLU A 170 3.63 16.24 5.25
N LEU A 171 3.57 17.56 5.31
CA LEU A 171 4.67 18.43 5.70
C LEU A 171 4.22 19.33 6.85
N SER A 172 4.86 19.21 8.01
CA SER A 172 4.54 20.07 9.15
C SER A 172 5.18 21.48 9.02
N GLN A 173 4.61 22.45 9.72
CA GLN A 173 5.17 23.81 9.74
C GLN A 173 6.58 23.85 10.37
N GLU A 174 6.85 22.94 11.30
CA GLU A 174 8.17 22.82 11.95
C GLU A 174 9.23 22.41 10.95
N VAL A 175 8.94 21.42 10.10
CA VAL A 175 9.85 21.01 9.02
C VAL A 175 10.06 22.13 8.00
N CYS A 176 8.99 22.86 7.64
CA CYS A 176 9.12 24.03 6.78
C CYS A 176 10.06 25.09 7.36
N ASN A 177 9.92 25.37 8.67
CA ASN A 177 10.77 26.33 9.35
C ASN A 177 12.23 25.87 9.40
N ALA A 178 12.48 24.62 9.73
CA ALA A 178 13.82 24.03 9.75
C ALA A 178 14.52 24.13 8.38
N ILE A 179 13.80 23.87 7.28
CA ILE A 179 14.32 24.02 5.90
C ILE A 179 14.69 25.48 5.59
N ILE A 180 13.87 26.44 6.07
CA ILE A 180 14.12 27.87 5.79
C ILE A 180 15.33 28.41 6.60
N GLU A 181 15.58 27.85 7.79
CA GLU A 181 16.68 28.25 8.68
C GLU A 181 18.05 27.66 8.28
N THR A 182 18.08 26.67 7.37
CA THR A 182 19.28 26.00 6.87
C THR A 182 19.81 26.66 5.61
#